data_116620ce085f9af3b5c052b33f09f91e
#
_entry.id   116620ce085f9af3b5c052b33f09f91e
#
_cell.length_a   1.000
_cell.length_b   1.000
_cell.length_c   1.000
_cell.angle_alpha   90.00
_cell.angle_beta   90.00
_cell.angle_gamma   90.00
#
_symmetry.space_group_name_H-M   'P 1'
#
loop_
_entity.id
_entity.type
_entity.pdbx_description
1 polymer ?
#
loop_
_entity_poly.entity_id
_entity_poly.type
_entity_poly.pdbx_seq_one_letter_code
_entity_poly.pdbx_strand_id
1 'polypeptide(L)'
;EDGTIMIDTEGLVAGQVNGISIYELGDYVFGKPSRITATTFMGKAGVVNIEREAKMSGRIHSKGVLILSGYLGEKYALDKPLSVSASLCFEQLYEEVDGDSASSTELYALLSSLSCIPLKQGIAVSGSVNQRGEIQPVGGINRKIEGFFEVCKVKGLTGEQGVIIPHQNIKNLMLKEEVIQ
;
A
#
# COMPACT_ATOMS: atom_id res chain seq x y z
N GLU A 1 19.52 1.95 -6.56
CA GLU A 1 20.82 1.57 -5.95
C GLU A 1 21.46 2.74 -5.18
N ASP A 2 21.22 3.96 -5.59
CA ASP A 2 21.83 5.19 -5.07
C ASP A 2 21.07 5.80 -3.86
N GLY A 3 20.03 5.15 -3.36
CA GLY A 3 19.23 5.65 -2.24
C GLY A 3 18.28 6.79 -2.58
N THR A 4 18.08 7.10 -3.85
CA THR A 4 17.19 8.17 -4.31
C THR A 4 15.73 7.89 -3.94
N ILE A 5 15.31 6.62 -3.91
CA ILE A 5 13.97 6.21 -3.45
C ILE A 5 14.07 5.62 -2.05
N MET A 6 13.33 6.21 -1.11
CA MET A 6 13.34 5.83 0.30
C MET A 6 12.38 4.66 0.55
N ILE A 7 12.87 3.43 0.41
CA ILE A 7 12.16 2.20 0.76
C ILE A 7 12.92 1.52 1.90
N ASP A 8 12.26 1.27 3.02
CA ASP A 8 12.78 0.47 4.12
C ASP A 8 12.44 -1.00 3.88
N THR A 9 13.42 -1.89 4.02
CA THR A 9 13.26 -3.35 3.87
C THR A 9 13.48 -4.10 5.18
N GLU A 10 13.62 -3.34 6.27
CA GLU A 10 13.82 -3.83 7.65
C GLU A 10 13.24 -2.85 8.66
N GLY A 11 13.13 -3.30 9.89
CA GLY A 11 12.66 -2.47 10.99
C GLY A 11 11.14 -2.45 11.18
N LEU A 12 10.71 -1.64 12.14
CA LEU A 12 9.32 -1.51 12.57
C LEU A 12 8.95 -0.03 12.62
N VAL A 13 7.91 0.38 11.90
CA VAL A 13 7.43 1.76 11.85
C VAL A 13 5.91 1.81 11.92
N ALA A 14 5.37 2.69 12.76
CA ALA A 14 3.93 2.93 12.84
C ALA A 14 3.48 3.89 11.73
N GLY A 15 2.33 3.59 11.12
CA GLY A 15 1.76 4.43 10.06
C GLY A 15 2.48 4.36 8.72
N GLN A 16 3.34 3.37 8.49
CA GLN A 16 4.10 3.20 7.26
C GLN A 16 4.01 1.78 6.74
N VAL A 17 3.79 1.61 5.44
CA VAL A 17 3.73 0.31 4.75
C VAL A 17 4.33 0.46 3.35
N ASN A 18 5.02 -0.56 2.86
CA ASN A 18 5.44 -0.63 1.47
C ASN A 18 4.28 -1.15 0.60
N GLY A 19 3.81 -0.33 -0.34
CA GLY A 19 2.92 -0.73 -1.43
C GLY A 19 3.72 -1.07 -2.68
N ILE A 20 3.07 -1.69 -3.67
CA ILE A 20 3.72 -2.00 -4.95
C ILE A 20 2.78 -1.63 -6.10
N SER A 21 3.26 -0.76 -6.97
CA SER A 21 2.58 -0.35 -8.20
C SER A 21 3.21 -1.02 -9.41
N ILE A 22 2.47 -1.15 -10.51
CA ILE A 22 3.02 -1.54 -11.81
C ILE A 22 3.45 -0.27 -12.54
N TYR A 23 4.63 -0.31 -13.07
CA TYR A 23 5.20 0.72 -13.92
C TYR A 23 5.46 0.18 -15.32
N GLU A 24 5.09 0.98 -16.31
CA GLU A 24 5.30 0.70 -17.73
C GLU A 24 6.25 1.75 -18.29
N LEU A 25 7.39 1.33 -18.80
CA LEU A 25 8.39 2.18 -19.43
C LEU A 25 8.68 1.64 -20.84
N GLY A 26 7.94 2.10 -21.84
CA GLY A 26 7.97 1.52 -23.17
C GLY A 26 7.51 0.05 -23.14
N ASP A 27 8.36 -0.86 -23.61
CA ASP A 27 8.08 -2.30 -23.60
C ASP A 27 8.39 -2.98 -22.23
N TYR A 28 8.85 -2.22 -21.26
CA TYR A 28 9.27 -2.75 -19.96
C TYR A 28 8.17 -2.55 -18.91
N VAL A 29 7.73 -3.67 -18.32
CA VAL A 29 6.71 -3.67 -17.25
C VAL A 29 7.33 -4.28 -16.00
N PHE A 30 7.32 -3.55 -14.90
CA PHE A 30 7.90 -4.00 -13.62
C PHE A 30 7.12 -3.52 -12.42
N GLY A 31 7.30 -4.20 -11.29
CA GLY A 31 6.77 -3.76 -10.00
C GLY A 31 7.70 -2.73 -9.36
N LYS A 32 7.17 -1.60 -8.95
CA LYS A 32 7.90 -0.56 -8.21
C LYS A 32 7.32 -0.42 -6.82
N PRO A 33 8.08 -0.71 -5.76
CA PRO A 33 7.63 -0.44 -4.41
C PRO A 33 7.56 1.06 -4.15
N SER A 34 6.59 1.46 -3.34
CA SER A 34 6.38 2.84 -2.89
C SER A 34 6.08 2.83 -1.40
N ARG A 35 6.66 3.77 -0.66
CA ARG A 35 6.34 3.98 0.74
C ARG A 35 5.00 4.69 0.84
N ILE A 36 4.04 4.08 1.54
CA ILE A 36 2.74 4.68 1.85
C ILE A 36 2.72 5.00 3.32
N THR A 37 2.41 6.25 3.65
CA THR A 37 2.34 6.73 5.02
C THR A 37 0.94 7.21 5.38
N ALA A 38 0.59 7.04 6.64
CA ALA A 38 -0.61 7.61 7.23
C ALA A 38 -0.24 8.38 8.50
N THR A 39 -0.74 9.58 8.61
CA THR A 39 -0.71 10.37 9.83
C THR A 39 -2.12 10.59 10.35
N THR A 40 -2.32 10.41 11.65
CA THR A 40 -3.62 10.54 12.30
C THR A 40 -3.56 11.57 13.41
N PHE A 41 -4.60 12.37 13.53
CA PHE A 41 -4.71 13.43 14.54
C PHE A 41 -6.17 13.70 14.90
N MET A 42 -6.39 14.39 16.00
CA MET A 42 -7.74 14.80 16.40
C MET A 42 -8.33 15.80 15.40
N GLY A 43 -9.51 15.51 14.87
CA GLY A 43 -10.13 16.38 13.86
C GLY A 43 -11.46 15.83 13.33
N LYS A 44 -12.05 16.54 12.40
CA LYS A 44 -13.36 16.19 11.79
C LYS A 44 -13.28 15.98 10.27
N ALA A 45 -12.09 16.04 9.69
CA ALA A 45 -11.94 15.98 8.24
C ALA A 45 -12.07 14.55 7.66
N GLY A 46 -12.04 13.51 8.50
CA GLY A 46 -12.03 12.13 8.05
C GLY A 46 -10.70 11.77 7.35
N VAL A 47 -10.75 10.87 6.38
CA VAL A 47 -9.56 10.46 5.61
C VAL A 47 -9.33 11.40 4.44
N VAL A 48 -8.20 12.09 4.47
CA VAL A 48 -7.70 12.95 3.39
C VAL A 48 -6.61 12.18 2.64
N ASN A 49 -6.80 12.01 1.35
CA ASN A 49 -5.76 11.43 0.48
C ASN A 49 -5.04 12.57 -0.25
N ILE A 50 -3.74 12.68 -0.02
CA ILE A 50 -2.91 13.79 -0.52
C ILE A 50 -2.87 13.80 -2.04
N GLU A 51 -2.73 12.65 -2.68
CA GLU A 51 -2.72 12.53 -4.15
C GLU A 51 -4.02 13.05 -4.76
N ARG A 52 -5.17 12.75 -4.13
CA ARG A 52 -6.46 13.26 -4.60
C ARG A 52 -6.55 14.77 -4.49
N GLU A 53 -6.18 15.33 -3.35
CA GLU A 53 -6.21 16.79 -3.13
C GLU A 53 -5.23 17.53 -4.04
N ALA A 54 -4.08 16.89 -4.35
CA ALA A 54 -3.08 17.41 -5.28
C ALA A 54 -3.42 17.17 -6.76
N LYS A 55 -4.55 16.51 -7.07
CA LYS A 55 -4.99 16.10 -8.43
C LYS A 55 -4.01 15.15 -9.13
N MET A 56 -3.36 14.30 -8.35
CA MET A 56 -2.45 13.24 -8.78
C MET A 56 -3.07 11.85 -8.62
N SER A 57 -4.38 11.77 -8.38
CA SER A 57 -5.12 10.53 -8.18
C SER A 57 -6.09 10.28 -9.32
N GLY A 58 -5.93 9.15 -9.99
CA GLY A 58 -6.87 8.67 -10.97
C GLY A 58 -8.24 8.31 -10.36
N ARG A 59 -9.21 8.08 -11.21
CA ARG A 59 -10.61 7.85 -10.79
C ARG A 59 -10.77 6.57 -9.97
N ILE A 60 -10.04 5.51 -10.30
CA ILE A 60 -10.14 4.22 -9.63
C ILE A 60 -9.47 4.31 -8.25
N HIS A 61 -8.31 4.93 -8.15
CA HIS A 61 -7.65 5.18 -6.87
C HIS A 61 -8.52 6.05 -5.95
N SER A 62 -9.06 7.16 -6.43
CA SER A 62 -9.98 8.03 -5.67
C SER A 62 -11.20 7.26 -5.17
N LYS A 63 -11.78 6.37 -5.98
CA LYS A 63 -12.86 5.46 -5.57
C LYS A 63 -12.41 4.53 -4.44
N GLY A 64 -11.20 3.97 -4.50
CA GLY A 64 -10.62 3.10 -3.46
C GLY A 64 -10.57 3.82 -2.10
N VAL A 65 -10.10 5.06 -2.07
CA VAL A 65 -10.04 5.88 -0.85
C VAL A 65 -11.44 6.17 -0.27
N LEU A 66 -12.44 6.42 -1.11
CA LEU A 66 -13.83 6.60 -0.65
C LEU A 66 -14.39 5.31 -0.05
N ILE A 67 -14.09 4.16 -0.62
CA ILE A 67 -14.47 2.84 -0.09
C ILE A 67 -13.83 2.61 1.29
N LEU A 68 -12.53 2.91 1.45
CA LEU A 68 -11.84 2.86 2.74
C LEU A 68 -12.51 3.74 3.79
N SER A 69 -12.84 4.97 3.43
CA SER A 69 -13.52 5.91 4.32
C SER A 69 -14.88 5.37 4.78
N GLY A 70 -15.63 4.75 3.86
CA GLY A 70 -16.90 4.08 4.17
C GLY A 70 -16.72 2.91 5.14
N TYR A 71 -15.77 2.04 4.89
CA TYR A 71 -15.45 0.90 5.76
C TYR A 71 -15.04 1.34 7.17
N LEU A 72 -14.17 2.35 7.29
CA LEU A 72 -13.75 2.88 8.59
C LEU A 72 -14.92 3.51 9.35
N GLY A 73 -15.81 4.21 8.64
CA GLY A 73 -17.02 4.79 9.21
C GLY A 73 -17.95 3.72 9.75
N GLU A 74 -18.24 2.68 8.98
CA GLU A 74 -19.06 1.55 9.41
C GLU A 74 -18.45 0.82 10.61
N LYS A 75 -17.15 0.58 10.59
CA LYS A 75 -16.49 -0.24 11.62
C LYS A 75 -16.29 0.49 12.95
N TYR A 76 -16.03 1.80 12.92
CA TYR A 76 -15.54 2.55 14.09
C TYR A 76 -16.39 3.75 14.46
N ALA A 77 -17.42 4.11 13.70
CA ALA A 77 -18.23 5.32 13.92
C ALA A 77 -19.75 5.05 14.02
N LEU A 78 -20.17 3.85 14.39
CA LEU A 78 -21.60 3.48 14.51
C LEU A 78 -22.31 4.26 15.60
N ASP A 79 -21.69 4.37 16.78
CA ASP A 79 -22.34 4.96 17.96
C ASP A 79 -21.92 6.42 18.21
N LYS A 80 -20.75 6.82 17.73
CA LYS A 80 -20.20 8.18 17.90
C LYS A 80 -19.45 8.59 16.65
N PRO A 81 -19.52 9.87 16.25
CA PRO A 81 -18.70 10.36 15.14
C PRO A 81 -17.23 10.08 15.35
N LEU A 82 -16.55 9.62 14.30
CA LEU A 82 -15.10 9.43 14.32
C LEU A 82 -14.44 10.82 14.37
N SER A 83 -14.03 11.25 15.56
CA SER A 83 -13.35 12.54 15.77
C SER A 83 -11.87 12.46 15.43
N VAL A 84 -11.54 11.82 14.31
CA VAL A 84 -10.18 11.61 13.81
C VAL A 84 -10.08 12.16 12.39
N SER A 85 -9.01 12.86 12.14
CA SER A 85 -8.55 13.19 10.80
C SER A 85 -7.31 12.35 10.50
N ALA A 86 -7.21 11.89 9.27
CA ALA A 86 -6.07 11.15 8.79
C ALA A 86 -5.63 11.68 7.44
N SER A 87 -4.34 11.71 7.17
CA SER A 87 -3.81 11.94 5.83
C SER A 87 -3.06 10.71 5.36
N LEU A 88 -3.28 10.35 4.10
CA LEU A 88 -2.57 9.30 3.37
C LEU A 88 -1.69 9.93 2.32
N CYS A 89 -0.48 9.40 2.16
CA CYS A 89 0.47 9.85 1.16
C CYS A 89 1.26 8.68 0.56
N PHE A 90 1.43 8.71 -0.75
CA PHE A 90 2.44 7.91 -1.45
C PHE A 90 3.73 8.72 -1.51
N GLU A 91 4.68 8.41 -0.65
CA GLU A 91 5.92 9.16 -0.55
C GLU A 91 6.73 9.09 -1.85
N GLN A 92 7.31 10.21 -2.26
CA GLN A 92 8.11 10.32 -3.48
C GLN A 92 7.38 9.87 -4.77
N LEU A 93 6.07 10.03 -4.81
CA LEU A 93 5.28 9.84 -6.02
C LEU A 93 5.09 11.20 -6.71
N TYR A 94 5.58 11.31 -7.93
CA TYR A 94 5.54 12.55 -8.72
C TYR A 94 4.71 12.41 -10.00
N GLU A 95 4.07 11.26 -10.16
CA GLU A 95 3.21 10.91 -11.28
C GLU A 95 1.81 10.59 -10.77
N GLU A 96 0.84 10.55 -11.67
CA GLU A 96 -0.52 10.17 -11.30
C GLU A 96 -0.58 8.70 -10.89
N VAL A 97 -1.18 8.42 -9.72
CA VAL A 97 -1.50 7.06 -9.29
C VAL A 97 -2.92 6.71 -9.69
N ASP A 98 -3.11 5.56 -10.31
CA ASP A 98 -4.44 5.00 -10.56
C ASP A 98 -4.51 3.52 -10.15
N GLY A 99 -5.76 2.99 -10.11
CA GLY A 99 -6.02 1.65 -9.60
C GLY A 99 -6.29 1.63 -8.09
N ASP A 100 -6.93 0.58 -7.65
CA ASP A 100 -7.32 0.37 -6.24
C ASP A 100 -6.46 -0.69 -5.53
N SER A 101 -5.44 -1.22 -6.21
CA SER A 101 -4.61 -2.33 -5.72
C SER A 101 -3.72 -1.99 -4.52
N ALA A 102 -3.63 -0.72 -4.14
CA ALA A 102 -2.93 -0.24 -2.95
C ALA A 102 -3.87 0.01 -1.76
N SER A 103 -5.19 -0.13 -1.92
CA SER A 103 -6.13 0.25 -0.88
C SER A 103 -6.00 -0.58 0.41
N SER A 104 -5.56 -1.85 0.34
CA SER A 104 -5.21 -2.61 1.55
C SER A 104 -3.98 -2.04 2.24
N THR A 105 -2.98 -1.57 1.49
CA THR A 105 -1.76 -0.94 2.02
C THR A 105 -2.11 0.37 2.75
N GLU A 106 -2.95 1.19 2.14
CA GLU A 106 -3.47 2.43 2.73
C GLU A 106 -4.25 2.14 4.01
N LEU A 107 -5.12 1.11 4.01
CA LEU A 107 -5.86 0.69 5.20
C LEU A 107 -4.91 0.28 6.34
N TYR A 108 -3.90 -0.53 6.05
CA TYR A 108 -2.96 -0.97 7.08
C TYR A 108 -2.12 0.17 7.63
N ALA A 109 -1.69 1.12 6.80
CA ALA A 109 -1.02 2.33 7.25
C ALA A 109 -1.91 3.15 8.19
N LEU A 110 -3.20 3.34 7.84
CA LEU A 110 -4.18 4.03 8.68
C LEU A 110 -4.40 3.33 10.02
N LEU A 111 -4.67 2.03 10.01
CA LEU A 111 -4.90 1.26 11.23
C LEU A 111 -3.66 1.24 12.13
N SER A 112 -2.47 1.13 11.55
CA SER A 112 -1.20 1.21 12.27
C SER A 112 -1.00 2.57 12.91
N SER A 113 -1.26 3.66 12.19
CA SER A 113 -1.18 5.01 12.72
C SER A 113 -2.17 5.25 13.86
N LEU A 114 -3.43 4.83 13.67
CA LEU A 114 -4.50 4.97 14.67
C LEU A 114 -4.22 4.19 15.97
N SER A 115 -3.67 2.99 15.84
CA SER A 115 -3.39 2.11 16.98
C SER A 115 -1.98 2.31 17.57
N CYS A 116 -1.12 3.09 16.92
CA CYS A 116 0.32 3.20 17.22
C CYS A 116 1.05 1.85 17.22
N ILE A 117 0.52 0.84 16.50
CA ILE A 117 1.15 -0.47 16.36
C ILE A 117 2.09 -0.44 15.15
N PRO A 118 3.40 -0.63 15.34
CA PRO A 118 4.34 -0.59 14.24
C PRO A 118 4.22 -1.83 13.34
N LEU A 119 4.51 -1.65 12.05
CA LEU A 119 4.49 -2.69 11.04
C LEU A 119 5.90 -3.01 10.54
N LYS A 120 6.15 -4.27 10.20
CA LYS A 120 7.41 -4.73 9.63
C LYS A 120 7.63 -4.09 8.24
N GLN A 121 8.71 -3.35 8.09
CA GLN A 121 9.05 -2.68 6.83
C GLN A 121 9.63 -3.63 5.77
N GLY A 122 10.08 -4.81 6.17
CA GLY A 122 10.44 -5.89 5.25
C GLY A 122 9.25 -6.54 4.54
N ILE A 123 8.02 -6.14 4.85
CA ILE A 123 6.81 -6.69 4.23
C ILE A 123 6.16 -5.63 3.34
N ALA A 124 6.04 -5.96 2.04
CA ALA A 124 5.23 -5.17 1.13
C ALA A 124 3.81 -5.75 1.01
N VAL A 125 2.85 -4.93 0.63
CA VAL A 125 1.45 -5.32 0.55
C VAL A 125 0.86 -4.94 -0.80
N SER A 126 0.04 -5.81 -1.37
CA SER A 126 -0.80 -5.49 -2.52
C SER A 126 -2.15 -6.17 -2.38
N GLY A 127 -3.22 -5.42 -2.57
CA GLY A 127 -4.59 -5.90 -2.49
C GLY A 127 -5.58 -4.75 -2.57
N SER A 128 -6.77 -5.00 -3.10
CA SER A 128 -7.89 -4.07 -3.07
C SER A 128 -8.80 -4.40 -1.89
N VAL A 129 -9.44 -3.40 -1.31
CA VAL A 129 -10.38 -3.56 -0.19
C VAL A 129 -11.77 -3.11 -0.64
N ASN A 130 -12.81 -3.92 -0.35
CA ASN A 130 -14.19 -3.50 -0.54
C ASN A 130 -14.78 -2.83 0.71
N GLN A 131 -16.01 -2.32 0.61
CA GLN A 131 -16.69 -1.62 1.73
C GLN A 131 -16.91 -2.49 2.98
N ARG A 132 -16.84 -3.81 2.86
CA ARG A 132 -16.99 -4.76 3.98
C ARG A 132 -15.65 -5.15 4.61
N GLY A 133 -14.52 -4.62 4.10
CA GLY A 133 -13.18 -4.94 4.56
C GLY A 133 -12.61 -6.23 3.97
N GLU A 134 -13.26 -6.81 2.97
CA GLU A 134 -12.76 -8.02 2.31
C GLU A 134 -11.67 -7.66 1.30
N ILE A 135 -10.58 -8.44 1.29
CA ILE A 135 -9.47 -8.27 0.36
C ILE A 135 -9.80 -8.91 -0.98
N GLN A 136 -9.65 -8.15 -2.03
CA GLN A 136 -9.95 -8.55 -3.41
C GLN A 136 -8.66 -8.76 -4.22
N PRO A 137 -8.67 -9.69 -5.21
CA PRO A 137 -7.51 -9.95 -6.05
C PRO A 137 -7.15 -8.74 -6.92
N VAL A 138 -5.87 -8.66 -7.29
CA VAL A 138 -5.30 -7.56 -8.07
C VAL A 138 -4.52 -8.07 -9.27
N GLY A 139 -4.33 -7.20 -10.26
CA GLY A 139 -3.52 -7.50 -11.43
C GLY A 139 -2.02 -7.34 -11.18
N GLY A 140 -1.22 -7.97 -12.06
CA GLY A 140 0.23 -7.80 -12.10
C GLY A 140 1.01 -8.35 -10.90
N ILE A 141 0.45 -9.32 -10.16
CA ILE A 141 0.99 -9.78 -8.88
C ILE A 141 2.40 -10.34 -9.00
N ASN A 142 2.72 -11.07 -10.06
CA ASN A 142 4.06 -11.62 -10.27
C ASN A 142 5.11 -10.51 -10.40
N ARG A 143 4.82 -9.49 -11.23
CA ARG A 143 5.70 -8.34 -11.41
C ARG A 143 5.88 -7.53 -10.12
N LYS A 144 4.82 -7.43 -9.31
CA LYS A 144 4.87 -6.75 -8.02
C LYS A 144 5.79 -7.46 -7.04
N ILE A 145 5.66 -8.78 -6.91
CA ILE A 145 6.51 -9.62 -6.05
C ILE A 145 7.97 -9.54 -6.51
N GLU A 146 8.22 -9.78 -7.80
CA GLU A 146 9.55 -9.71 -8.39
C GLU A 146 10.20 -8.33 -8.18
N GLY A 147 9.43 -7.24 -8.36
CA GLY A 147 9.94 -5.88 -8.17
C GLY A 147 10.35 -5.58 -6.72
N PHE A 148 9.58 -6.03 -5.74
CA PHE A 148 9.98 -5.89 -4.32
C PHE A 148 11.17 -6.78 -3.97
N PHE A 149 11.20 -8.00 -4.48
CA PHE A 149 12.34 -8.90 -4.30
C PHE A 149 13.65 -8.28 -4.81
N GLU A 150 13.65 -7.69 -6.00
CA GLU A 150 14.84 -7.02 -6.55
C GLU A 150 15.33 -5.87 -5.65
N VAL A 151 14.44 -5.10 -5.07
CA VAL A 151 14.81 -4.04 -4.13
C VAL A 151 15.41 -4.65 -2.85
N CYS A 152 14.81 -5.70 -2.30
CA CYS A 152 15.35 -6.41 -1.13
C CYS A 152 16.73 -7.01 -1.43
N LYS A 153 16.90 -7.59 -2.62
CA LYS A 153 18.18 -8.19 -3.07
C LYS A 153 19.30 -7.15 -3.11
N VAL A 154 19.03 -5.95 -3.63
CA VAL A 154 20.01 -4.85 -3.66
C VAL A 154 20.34 -4.35 -2.26
N LYS A 155 19.37 -4.29 -1.36
CA LYS A 155 19.55 -3.81 0.02
C LYS A 155 20.12 -4.87 0.98
N GLY A 156 20.06 -6.11 0.62
CA GLY A 156 20.45 -7.27 1.42
C GLY A 156 19.22 -8.10 1.83
N LEU A 157 19.23 -9.38 1.44
CA LEU A 157 18.21 -10.33 1.84
C LEU A 157 18.44 -10.78 3.27
N THR A 158 17.42 -10.64 4.11
CA THR A 158 17.45 -11.03 5.53
C THR A 158 16.76 -12.38 5.79
N GLY A 159 15.97 -12.87 4.83
CA GLY A 159 15.11 -14.04 4.99
C GLY A 159 13.78 -13.73 5.71
N GLU A 160 13.56 -12.48 6.12
CA GLU A 160 12.31 -12.03 6.76
C GLU A 160 11.47 -11.11 5.87
N GLN A 161 11.98 -10.78 4.68
CA GLN A 161 11.22 -9.98 3.71
C GLN A 161 10.18 -10.83 2.99
N GLY A 162 9.08 -10.18 2.61
CA GLY A 162 8.01 -10.85 1.90
C GLY A 162 6.94 -9.92 1.35
N VAL A 163 5.97 -10.49 0.66
CA VAL A 163 4.84 -9.76 0.12
C VAL A 163 3.52 -10.39 0.57
N ILE A 164 2.65 -9.59 1.15
CA ILE A 164 1.26 -10.00 1.46
C ILE A 164 0.41 -9.77 0.22
N ILE A 165 -0.24 -10.82 -0.25
CA ILE A 165 -1.09 -10.82 -1.43
C ILE A 165 -2.48 -11.38 -1.14
N PRO A 166 -3.51 -11.03 -1.93
CA PRO A 166 -4.81 -11.65 -1.81
C PRO A 166 -4.74 -13.16 -2.07
N HIS A 167 -5.44 -13.95 -1.25
CA HIS A 167 -5.48 -15.41 -1.38
C HIS A 167 -5.87 -15.88 -2.79
N GLN A 168 -6.79 -15.16 -3.43
CA GLN A 168 -7.26 -15.49 -4.77
C GLN A 168 -6.17 -15.38 -5.85
N ASN A 169 -5.11 -14.61 -5.58
CA ASN A 169 -3.99 -14.46 -6.50
C ASN A 169 -2.99 -15.64 -6.46
N ILE A 170 -3.04 -16.49 -5.44
CA ILE A 170 -2.09 -17.62 -5.27
C ILE A 170 -2.07 -18.51 -6.53
N LYS A 171 -3.25 -18.83 -7.08
CA LYS A 171 -3.37 -19.64 -8.29
C LYS A 171 -2.77 -19.02 -9.56
N ASN A 172 -2.47 -17.72 -9.52
CA ASN A 172 -1.92 -16.98 -10.65
C ASN A 172 -0.40 -16.74 -10.52
N LEU A 173 0.24 -17.31 -9.49
CA LEU A 173 1.67 -17.13 -9.27
C LEU A 173 2.47 -17.89 -10.33
N MET A 174 3.33 -17.15 -11.01
CA MET A 174 4.33 -17.65 -11.99
C MET A 174 5.61 -16.83 -11.79
N LEU A 175 6.27 -17.07 -10.67
CA LEU A 175 7.46 -16.31 -10.26
C LEU A 175 8.73 -16.90 -10.86
N LYS A 176 9.76 -16.07 -10.99
CA LYS A 176 11.10 -16.53 -11.34
C LYS A 176 11.64 -17.48 -10.27
N GLU A 177 12.49 -18.45 -10.69
CA GLU A 177 13.04 -19.46 -9.80
C GLU A 177 13.79 -18.85 -8.60
N GLU A 178 14.56 -17.78 -8.83
CA GLU A 178 15.30 -17.06 -7.78
C GLU A 178 14.42 -16.40 -6.70
N VAL A 179 13.12 -16.20 -6.97
CA VAL A 179 12.15 -15.61 -6.03
C VAL A 179 11.47 -16.71 -5.20
N ILE A 180 11.49 -17.95 -5.69
CA ILE A 180 10.86 -19.12 -5.05
C ILE A 180 11.81 -19.80 -4.06
N GLN A 181 13.12 -19.76 -4.32
CA GLN A 181 14.18 -20.32 -3.47
C GLN A 181 14.42 -19.51 -2.20
#